data_dd6b860f511744ced6f081b7f8793b34
#
_entry.id   dd6b860f511744ced6f081b7f8793b34
#
_cell.length_a   1.000
_cell.length_b   1.000
_cell.length_c   1.000
_cell.angle_alpha   90.00
_cell.angle_beta   90.00
_cell.angle_gamma   90.00
#
_symmetry.space_group_name_H-M   'P 1'
#
loop_
_entity.id
_entity.type
_entity.pdbx_description
1 polymer ?
#
loop_
_entity_poly.entity_id
_entity_poly.type
_entity_poly.pdbx_seq_one_letter_code
_entity_poly.pdbx_strand_id
1 'polypeptide(L)'
;MLDRLQPLPTKALAPGAGDVIKLAILAVGGQGGGVLSDWIVDVAERNGHVAQSTSVAGVAQRTGATIYYVEMAPDTGRLPIFALSPAQGDVDVLIAAELMEAGRAIMRGFVTPERTTLIASSHRIAAVSEKIEPGDGRASSLKVVEAAEAASLRFISFDMERIAVENGTMISASLLGALAGSGALPFTCESFEAAIKASGRGADASLAAFGAAYDRARGMASKEAVSIPPHPASAPLGHPLPAGERRTARSARDSAAILLR
;
A
#
# COMPACT_ATOMS: atom_id res chain seq x y z
N MET A 1 46.04 -6.04 -16.46
CA MET A 1 45.71 -4.61 -16.36
C MET A 1 44.24 -4.42 -15.90
N LEU A 2 43.76 -5.24 -14.96
CA LEU A 2 42.39 -5.20 -14.44
C LEU A 2 42.31 -5.10 -12.89
N ASP A 3 43.45 -4.70 -12.27
CA ASP A 3 43.61 -4.80 -10.80
C ASP A 3 43.47 -3.46 -10.07
N ARG A 4 42.69 -2.53 -10.59
CA ARG A 4 42.44 -1.21 -9.95
C ARG A 4 41.00 -0.76 -10.01
N LEU A 5 40.03 -1.68 -9.89
CA LEU A 5 38.69 -1.26 -9.51
C LEU A 5 38.66 -1.18 -7.98
N GLN A 6 39.02 -0.02 -7.44
CA GLN A 6 38.66 0.28 -6.06
C GLN A 6 37.15 0.12 -5.92
N PRO A 7 36.67 -0.65 -4.91
CA PRO A 7 35.24 -0.68 -4.63
C PRO A 7 34.78 0.77 -4.45
N LEU A 8 33.73 1.14 -5.18
CA LEU A 8 33.07 2.43 -4.96
C LEU A 8 32.78 2.54 -3.46
N PRO A 9 33.07 3.67 -2.82
CA PRO A 9 32.76 3.85 -1.42
C PRO A 9 31.28 3.55 -1.25
N THR A 10 30.96 2.52 -0.49
CA THR A 10 29.61 2.24 -0.04
C THR A 10 29.21 3.48 0.74
N LYS A 11 28.43 4.37 0.11
CA LYS A 11 27.93 5.57 0.75
C LYS A 11 27.16 5.05 1.96
N ALA A 12 27.72 5.24 3.16
CA ALA A 12 26.98 4.97 4.37
C ALA A 12 25.65 5.69 4.20
N LEU A 13 24.53 4.95 4.21
CA LEU A 13 23.21 5.55 4.20
C LEU A 13 23.23 6.64 5.27
N ALA A 14 22.85 7.85 4.90
CA ALA A 14 22.73 8.94 5.86
C ALA A 14 21.89 8.42 7.04
N PRO A 15 22.28 8.71 8.30
CA PRO A 15 21.47 8.33 9.45
C PRO A 15 20.04 8.81 9.23
N GLY A 16 19.05 7.92 9.21
CA GLY A 16 17.65 8.23 8.93
C GLY A 16 17.09 7.72 7.59
N ALA A 17 17.92 7.23 6.65
CA ALA A 17 17.39 6.69 5.39
C ALA A 17 16.66 5.34 5.58
N GLY A 18 16.82 4.67 6.71
CA GLY A 18 16.07 3.47 7.11
C GLY A 18 14.69 3.76 7.72
N ASP A 19 14.43 5.03 8.09
CA ASP A 19 13.22 5.42 8.82
C ASP A 19 12.16 6.09 7.92
N VAL A 20 12.38 6.14 6.60
CA VAL A 20 11.40 6.70 5.66
C VAL A 20 10.32 5.67 5.34
N ILE A 21 9.09 6.00 5.69
CA ILE A 21 7.91 5.21 5.32
C ILE A 21 7.42 5.67 3.95
N LYS A 22 7.21 4.73 3.04
CA LYS A 22 6.84 4.98 1.64
C LYS A 22 5.47 4.38 1.34
N LEU A 23 4.55 5.25 0.95
CA LEU A 23 3.18 4.87 0.71
C LEU A 23 2.74 5.30 -0.70
N ALA A 24 2.13 4.38 -1.45
CA ALA A 24 1.55 4.68 -2.76
C ALA A 24 0.04 4.42 -2.76
N ILE A 25 -0.72 5.34 -3.35
CA ILE A 25 -2.17 5.24 -3.51
C ILE A 25 -2.49 5.24 -5.01
N LEU A 26 -3.20 4.22 -5.47
CA LEU A 26 -3.72 4.14 -6.83
C LEU A 26 -5.22 4.35 -6.79
N ALA A 27 -5.68 5.47 -7.33
CA ALA A 27 -7.10 5.83 -7.33
C ALA A 27 -7.52 6.36 -8.72
N VAL A 28 -8.65 5.90 -9.20
CA VAL A 28 -9.27 6.44 -10.42
C VAL A 28 -9.88 7.81 -10.11
N GLY A 29 -10.02 8.66 -11.12
CA GLY A 29 -10.64 9.98 -10.96
C GLY A 29 -12.00 9.90 -10.26
N GLY A 30 -12.21 10.74 -9.26
CA GLY A 30 -13.42 10.77 -8.44
C GLY A 30 -13.39 9.93 -7.16
N GLN A 31 -12.38 9.08 -6.94
CA GLN A 31 -12.27 8.24 -5.74
C GLN A 31 -11.59 8.92 -4.53
N GLY A 32 -11.36 10.21 -4.59
CA GLY A 32 -10.83 10.97 -3.45
C GLY A 32 -9.38 10.65 -3.06
N GLY A 33 -8.56 10.17 -4.01
CA GLY A 33 -7.16 9.84 -3.74
C GLY A 33 -6.34 11.02 -3.23
N GLY A 34 -6.59 12.23 -3.71
CA GLY A 34 -5.95 13.46 -3.20
C GLY A 34 -6.33 13.74 -1.75
N VAL A 35 -7.62 13.66 -1.41
CA VAL A 35 -8.10 13.84 -0.03
C VAL A 35 -7.47 12.81 0.92
N LEU A 36 -7.38 11.55 0.48
CA LEU A 36 -6.73 10.51 1.26
C LEU A 36 -5.25 10.82 1.50
N SER A 37 -4.55 11.28 0.45
CA SER A 37 -3.15 11.68 0.53
C SER A 37 -2.94 12.84 1.51
N ASP A 38 -3.81 13.86 1.45
CA ASP A 38 -3.74 15.04 2.33
C ASP A 38 -3.98 14.64 3.80
N TRP A 39 -4.95 13.77 4.07
CA TRP A 39 -5.18 13.25 5.42
C TRP A 39 -3.98 12.46 5.95
N ILE A 40 -3.33 11.64 5.12
CA ILE A 40 -2.14 10.88 5.52
C ILE A 40 -0.97 11.81 5.87
N VAL A 41 -0.78 12.89 5.11
CA VAL A 41 0.22 13.91 5.41
C VAL A 41 -0.10 14.61 6.74
N ASP A 42 -1.37 15.04 6.94
CA ASP A 42 -1.79 15.68 8.19
C ASP A 42 -1.60 14.76 9.42
N VAL A 43 -1.90 13.45 9.27
CA VAL A 43 -1.62 12.45 10.32
C VAL A 43 -0.13 12.37 10.62
N ALA A 44 0.72 12.31 9.61
CA ALA A 44 2.18 12.23 9.80
C ALA A 44 2.72 13.49 10.50
N GLU A 45 2.33 14.68 10.07
CA GLU A 45 2.76 15.95 10.64
C GLU A 45 2.31 16.12 12.09
N ARG A 46 1.07 15.74 12.42
CA ARG A 46 0.55 15.75 13.81
C ARG A 46 1.33 14.81 14.74
N ASN A 47 1.98 13.79 14.20
CA ASN A 47 2.76 12.82 14.96
C ASN A 47 4.27 13.08 14.85
N GLY A 48 4.70 14.30 14.57
CA GLY A 48 6.10 14.71 14.57
C GLY A 48 6.92 14.11 13.43
N HIS A 49 6.30 13.88 12.27
CA HIS A 49 6.97 13.50 11.04
C HIS A 49 6.98 14.65 10.04
N VAL A 50 7.99 14.69 9.21
CA VAL A 50 7.98 15.48 7.98
C VAL A 50 7.44 14.58 6.89
N ALA A 51 6.47 15.06 6.11
CA ALA A 51 5.86 14.29 5.04
C ALA A 51 5.81 15.08 3.73
N GLN A 52 5.91 14.39 2.61
CA GLN A 52 5.74 14.95 1.27
C GLN A 52 4.77 14.09 0.48
N SER A 53 3.81 14.73 -0.16
CA SER A 53 2.93 14.10 -1.13
C SER A 53 3.22 14.61 -2.53
N THR A 54 3.23 13.68 -3.49
CA THR A 54 3.30 13.96 -4.91
C THR A 54 2.18 13.22 -5.64
N SER A 55 1.80 13.68 -6.82
CA SER A 55 0.84 12.98 -7.65
C SER A 55 1.33 12.88 -9.09
N VAL A 56 1.25 11.68 -9.63
CA VAL A 56 1.54 11.41 -11.04
C VAL A 56 0.24 10.99 -11.70
N ALA A 57 -0.32 11.87 -12.52
CA ALA A 57 -1.50 11.53 -13.32
C ALA A 57 -1.16 10.38 -14.26
N GLY A 58 -1.99 9.34 -14.30
CA GLY A 58 -1.85 8.25 -15.27
C GLY A 58 -1.81 8.81 -16.69
N VAL A 59 -0.79 8.45 -17.46
CA VAL A 59 -0.48 9.03 -18.79
C VAL A 59 -1.59 8.79 -19.82
N ALA A 60 -2.52 7.90 -19.55
CA ALA A 60 -3.71 7.68 -20.37
C ALA A 60 -4.92 8.35 -19.71
N GLN A 61 -5.30 9.52 -20.20
CA GLN A 61 -6.42 10.34 -19.73
C GLN A 61 -7.78 9.64 -19.65
N ARG A 62 -7.89 8.37 -20.03
CA ARG A 62 -9.16 7.61 -20.05
C ARG A 62 -9.10 6.21 -19.44
N THR A 63 -7.95 5.72 -18.97
CA THR A 63 -7.79 4.34 -18.48
C THR A 63 -6.85 4.18 -17.30
N GLY A 64 -6.27 5.24 -16.75
CA GLY A 64 -5.26 5.17 -15.70
C GLY A 64 -5.71 5.77 -14.38
N ALA A 65 -5.39 5.09 -13.28
CA ALA A 65 -5.44 5.70 -11.97
C ALA A 65 -4.35 6.76 -11.85
N THR A 66 -4.63 7.81 -11.08
CA THR A 66 -3.60 8.69 -10.55
C THR A 66 -2.86 7.95 -9.45
N ILE A 67 -1.54 8.03 -9.46
CA ILE A 67 -0.70 7.54 -8.38
C ILE A 67 -0.40 8.75 -7.48
N TYR A 68 -0.83 8.68 -6.24
CA TYR A 68 -0.38 9.58 -5.19
C TYR A 68 0.71 8.85 -4.42
N TYR A 69 1.80 9.54 -4.14
CA TYR A 69 2.94 8.97 -3.46
C TYR A 69 3.29 9.83 -2.25
N VAL A 70 3.35 9.24 -1.09
CA VAL A 70 3.67 9.89 0.17
C VAL A 70 4.93 9.26 0.75
N GLU A 71 5.91 10.08 1.05
CA GLU A 71 7.04 9.71 1.89
C GLU A 71 6.98 10.50 3.19
N MET A 72 7.25 9.83 4.30
CA MET A 72 7.29 10.44 5.62
C MET A 72 8.45 9.90 6.45
N ALA A 73 9.03 10.76 7.28
CA ALA A 73 10.12 10.40 8.20
C ALA A 73 9.99 11.20 9.50
N PRO A 74 10.50 10.68 10.63
CA PRO A 74 10.54 11.44 11.88
C PRO A 74 11.22 12.81 11.68
N ASP A 75 10.64 13.85 12.25
CA ASP A 75 11.24 15.18 12.25
C ASP A 75 12.45 15.21 13.20
N THR A 76 13.63 15.20 12.62
CA THR A 76 14.90 15.28 13.35
C THR A 76 15.51 16.69 13.33
N GLY A 77 14.76 17.69 12.87
CA GLY A 77 15.23 19.04 12.63
C GLY A 77 16.09 19.19 11.35
N ARG A 78 16.21 18.12 10.55
CA ARG A 78 16.83 18.14 9.23
C ARG A 78 15.81 17.70 8.18
N LEU A 79 15.61 18.50 7.16
CA LEU A 79 14.72 18.13 6.06
C LEU A 79 15.26 16.93 5.31
N PRO A 80 14.51 15.82 5.21
CA PRO A 80 14.89 14.68 4.39
C PRO A 80 14.78 15.03 2.91
N ILE A 81 15.48 14.26 2.07
CA ILE A 81 15.30 14.32 0.62
C ILE A 81 14.38 13.17 0.24
N PHE A 82 13.17 13.51 -0.14
CA PHE A 82 12.15 12.57 -0.57
C PHE A 82 12.15 12.34 -2.08
N ALA A 83 11.72 11.14 -2.50
CA ALA A 83 11.52 10.82 -3.91
C ALA A 83 10.21 11.44 -4.44
N LEU A 84 10.13 11.64 -5.75
CA LEU A 84 8.94 12.18 -6.40
C LEU A 84 7.96 11.10 -6.87
N SER A 85 8.38 9.83 -6.89
CA SER A 85 7.57 8.71 -7.36
C SER A 85 8.03 7.40 -6.72
N PRO A 86 7.12 6.41 -6.58
CA PRO A 86 7.49 5.11 -6.03
C PRO A 86 8.47 4.37 -6.94
N ALA A 87 9.47 3.74 -6.34
CA ALA A 87 10.35 2.80 -7.01
C ALA A 87 9.83 1.36 -6.90
N GLN A 88 10.20 0.51 -7.85
CA GLN A 88 9.87 -0.90 -7.81
C GLN A 88 10.50 -1.58 -6.59
N GLY A 89 9.70 -2.34 -5.84
CA GLY A 89 10.13 -3.06 -4.66
C GLY A 89 10.42 -2.17 -3.44
N ASP A 90 10.09 -0.88 -3.49
CA ASP A 90 10.44 0.07 -2.44
C ASP A 90 9.21 0.84 -1.92
N VAL A 91 8.11 0.11 -1.71
CA VAL A 91 6.84 0.64 -1.16
C VAL A 91 6.44 -0.17 0.06
N ASP A 92 6.29 0.48 1.22
CA ASP A 92 5.90 -0.17 2.48
C ASP A 92 4.40 -0.43 2.53
N VAL A 93 3.61 0.55 2.08
CA VAL A 93 2.15 0.45 2.04
C VAL A 93 1.63 0.84 0.67
N LEU A 94 0.83 -0.03 0.07
CA LEU A 94 0.13 0.28 -1.17
C LEU A 94 -1.37 0.22 -0.95
N ILE A 95 -2.06 1.31 -1.30
CA ILE A 95 -3.51 1.43 -1.24
C ILE A 95 -4.07 1.46 -2.67
N ALA A 96 -4.92 0.51 -3.00
CA ALA A 96 -5.65 0.48 -4.25
C ALA A 96 -7.13 0.79 -4.00
N ALA A 97 -7.61 1.89 -4.55
CA ALA A 97 -9.00 2.32 -4.33
C ALA A 97 -10.02 1.38 -4.99
N GLU A 98 -9.60 0.55 -5.94
CA GLU A 98 -10.40 -0.53 -6.52
C GLU A 98 -9.51 -1.74 -6.88
N LEU A 99 -10.11 -2.91 -7.09
CA LEU A 99 -9.38 -4.18 -7.17
C LEU A 99 -8.41 -4.26 -8.36
N MET A 100 -8.76 -3.71 -9.51
CA MET A 100 -7.89 -3.77 -10.70
C MET A 100 -6.65 -2.90 -10.57
N GLU A 101 -6.70 -1.85 -9.74
CA GLU A 101 -5.51 -1.04 -9.43
C GLU A 101 -4.51 -1.81 -8.58
N ALA A 102 -4.97 -2.73 -7.70
CA ALA A 102 -4.08 -3.66 -7.02
C ALA A 102 -3.31 -4.55 -8.01
N GLY A 103 -4.00 -5.11 -9.00
CA GLY A 103 -3.38 -5.87 -10.07
C GLY A 103 -2.35 -5.06 -10.86
N ARG A 104 -2.68 -3.82 -11.20
CA ARG A 104 -1.73 -2.91 -11.90
C ARG A 104 -0.51 -2.56 -11.06
N ALA A 105 -0.68 -2.38 -9.75
CA ALA A 105 0.44 -2.13 -8.84
C ALA A 105 1.40 -3.31 -8.78
N ILE A 106 0.88 -4.54 -8.76
CA ILE A 106 1.67 -5.77 -8.82
C ILE A 106 2.44 -5.85 -10.14
N MET A 107 1.77 -5.61 -11.27
CA MET A 107 2.41 -5.62 -12.59
C MET A 107 3.51 -4.56 -12.73
N ARG A 108 3.38 -3.42 -12.06
CA ARG A 108 4.39 -2.36 -12.01
C ARG A 108 5.55 -2.69 -11.07
N GLY A 109 5.47 -3.77 -10.29
CA GLY A 109 6.50 -4.18 -9.34
C GLY A 109 6.53 -3.33 -8.06
N PHE A 110 5.46 -2.60 -7.74
CA PHE A 110 5.41 -1.80 -6.50
C PHE A 110 5.15 -2.66 -5.27
N VAL A 111 4.52 -3.82 -5.45
CA VAL A 111 4.15 -4.75 -4.38
C VAL A 111 5.15 -5.88 -4.31
N THR A 112 5.68 -6.14 -3.12
CA THR A 112 6.62 -7.25 -2.88
C THR A 112 6.25 -8.02 -1.61
N PRO A 113 6.49 -9.37 -1.61
CA PRO A 113 6.11 -10.21 -0.48
C PRO A 113 6.97 -10.00 0.77
N GLU A 114 8.13 -9.38 0.63
CA GLU A 114 9.04 -9.12 1.74
C GLU A 114 8.74 -7.80 2.48
N ARG A 115 7.96 -6.90 1.84
CA ARG A 115 7.85 -5.54 2.34
C ARG A 115 6.43 -4.97 2.35
N THR A 116 5.68 -5.14 1.28
CA THR A 116 4.49 -4.32 1.03
C THR A 116 3.25 -4.84 1.76
N THR A 117 2.63 -4.02 2.60
CA THR A 117 1.23 -4.18 3.00
C THR A 117 0.34 -3.63 1.89
N LEU A 118 -0.43 -4.52 1.24
CA LEU A 118 -1.37 -4.17 0.18
C LEU A 118 -2.79 -4.06 0.76
N ILE A 119 -3.38 -2.87 0.66
CA ILE A 119 -4.76 -2.58 1.06
C ILE A 119 -5.56 -2.29 -0.21
N ALA A 120 -6.58 -3.07 -0.52
CA ALA A 120 -7.35 -2.90 -1.73
C ALA A 120 -8.85 -3.00 -1.46
N SER A 121 -9.63 -2.06 -2.00
CA SER A 121 -11.07 -2.26 -2.02
C SER A 121 -11.43 -3.37 -3.01
N SER A 122 -12.29 -4.30 -2.58
CA SER A 122 -12.69 -5.43 -3.41
C SER A 122 -13.71 -5.07 -4.50
N HIS A 123 -14.32 -3.87 -4.43
CA HIS A 123 -15.18 -3.40 -5.50
C HIS A 123 -14.39 -3.19 -6.80
N ARG A 124 -15.07 -3.17 -7.92
CA ARG A 124 -14.46 -3.10 -9.23
C ARG A 124 -15.09 -2.03 -10.10
N ILE A 125 -14.24 -1.22 -10.71
CA ILE A 125 -14.64 -0.31 -11.78
C ILE A 125 -14.16 -0.92 -13.09
N ALA A 126 -15.10 -1.20 -14.01
CA ALA A 126 -14.74 -1.76 -15.32
C ALA A 126 -13.87 -0.76 -16.10
N ALA A 127 -12.67 -1.19 -16.50
CA ALA A 127 -11.79 -0.40 -17.36
C ALA A 127 -12.42 -0.14 -18.72
N VAL A 128 -12.01 0.92 -19.41
CA VAL A 128 -12.52 1.24 -20.76
C VAL A 128 -12.22 0.09 -21.73
N SER A 129 -11.04 -0.53 -21.64
CA SER A 129 -10.67 -1.71 -22.44
C SER A 129 -11.64 -2.88 -22.26
N GLU A 130 -12.10 -3.12 -21.02
CA GLU A 130 -13.08 -4.16 -20.70
C GLU A 130 -14.49 -3.86 -21.22
N LYS A 131 -14.82 -2.57 -21.38
CA LYS A 131 -16.12 -2.12 -21.94
C LYS A 131 -16.18 -2.16 -23.46
N ILE A 132 -15.03 -2.17 -24.12
CA ILE A 132 -14.93 -2.11 -25.60
C ILE A 132 -14.91 -3.53 -26.20
N GLU A 133 -14.41 -4.52 -25.47
CA GLU A 133 -14.35 -5.91 -25.93
C GLU A 133 -15.75 -6.49 -26.15
N PRO A 134 -16.05 -7.05 -27.34
CA PRO A 134 -17.30 -7.76 -27.58
C PRO A 134 -17.37 -9.03 -26.73
N GLY A 135 -18.35 -9.11 -25.83
CA GLY A 135 -18.51 -10.22 -24.89
C GLY A 135 -18.07 -9.86 -23.48
N ASP A 136 -17.67 -10.84 -22.67
CA ASP A 136 -17.14 -10.61 -21.32
C ASP A 136 -15.63 -10.39 -21.35
N GLY A 137 -15.22 -9.16 -21.65
CA GLY A 137 -13.80 -8.73 -21.63
C GLY A 137 -13.21 -8.52 -20.25
N ARG A 138 -13.92 -8.92 -19.18
CA ARG A 138 -13.48 -8.67 -17.80
C ARG A 138 -12.35 -9.62 -17.39
N ALA A 139 -11.25 -9.06 -16.93
CA ALA A 139 -10.22 -9.84 -16.27
C ALA A 139 -10.78 -10.52 -15.00
N SER A 140 -10.30 -11.71 -14.66
CA SER A 140 -10.80 -12.44 -13.50
C SER A 140 -10.39 -11.76 -12.19
N SER A 141 -11.38 -11.33 -11.39
CA SER A 141 -11.14 -10.78 -10.05
C SER A 141 -10.43 -11.78 -9.14
N LEU A 142 -10.72 -13.08 -9.28
CA LEU A 142 -10.08 -14.14 -8.49
C LEU A 142 -8.59 -14.20 -8.75
N LYS A 143 -8.16 -14.10 -10.01
CA LYS A 143 -6.72 -14.08 -10.35
C LYS A 143 -6.00 -12.87 -9.76
N VAL A 144 -6.68 -11.72 -9.67
CA VAL A 144 -6.09 -10.53 -9.03
C VAL A 144 -5.92 -10.75 -7.54
N VAL A 145 -6.91 -11.35 -6.86
CA VAL A 145 -6.83 -11.68 -5.44
C VAL A 145 -5.71 -12.69 -5.17
N GLU A 146 -5.65 -13.79 -5.93
CA GLU A 146 -4.58 -14.77 -5.81
C GLU A 146 -3.19 -14.15 -6.03
N ALA A 147 -3.06 -13.27 -7.03
CA ALA A 147 -1.82 -12.55 -7.27
C ALA A 147 -1.48 -11.58 -6.13
N ALA A 148 -2.47 -10.91 -5.55
CA ALA A 148 -2.29 -9.98 -4.43
C ALA A 148 -1.82 -10.71 -3.16
N GLU A 149 -2.42 -11.85 -2.83
CA GLU A 149 -2.01 -12.71 -1.72
C GLU A 149 -0.57 -13.23 -1.90
N ALA A 150 -0.20 -13.61 -3.13
CA ALA A 150 1.14 -14.13 -3.41
C ALA A 150 2.23 -13.06 -3.48
N ALA A 151 1.87 -11.82 -3.89
CA ALA A 151 2.82 -10.75 -4.16
C ALA A 151 3.04 -9.80 -2.98
N SER A 152 2.21 -9.82 -1.95
CA SER A 152 2.32 -8.89 -0.81
C SER A 152 2.75 -9.59 0.48
N LEU A 153 3.40 -8.84 1.35
CA LEU A 153 3.71 -9.27 2.71
C LEU A 153 2.41 -9.52 3.51
N ARG A 154 1.43 -8.64 3.30
CA ARG A 154 0.11 -8.72 3.89
C ARG A 154 -0.93 -8.14 2.93
N PHE A 155 -2.05 -8.83 2.77
CA PHE A 155 -3.16 -8.41 1.92
C PHE A 155 -4.42 -8.18 2.74
N ILE A 156 -4.96 -6.96 2.67
CA ILE A 156 -6.22 -6.56 3.33
C ILE A 156 -7.19 -6.12 2.25
N SER A 157 -8.29 -6.86 2.09
CA SER A 157 -9.27 -6.54 1.05
C SER A 157 -10.70 -6.81 1.51
N PHE A 158 -11.55 -5.81 1.33
CA PHE A 158 -12.98 -5.87 1.50
C PHE A 158 -13.64 -4.72 0.72
N ASP A 159 -14.96 -4.73 0.62
CA ASP A 159 -15.70 -3.69 -0.11
C ASP A 159 -15.73 -2.38 0.68
N MET A 160 -14.74 -1.51 0.45
CA MET A 160 -14.58 -0.22 1.11
C MET A 160 -15.48 0.84 0.47
N GLU A 161 -15.81 0.69 -0.81
CA GLU A 161 -16.76 1.57 -1.51
C GLU A 161 -18.16 1.43 -0.90
N ARG A 162 -18.62 0.19 -0.66
CA ARG A 162 -19.90 -0.04 -0.03
C ARG A 162 -19.98 0.61 1.35
N ILE A 163 -18.95 0.50 2.17
CA ILE A 163 -18.90 1.14 3.49
C ILE A 163 -19.02 2.66 3.35
N ALA A 164 -18.32 3.27 2.41
CA ALA A 164 -18.39 4.70 2.16
C ALA A 164 -19.81 5.14 1.73
N VAL A 165 -20.39 4.44 0.77
CA VAL A 165 -21.75 4.73 0.26
C VAL A 165 -22.81 4.58 1.36
N GLU A 166 -22.75 3.52 2.16
CA GLU A 166 -23.67 3.29 3.29
C GLU A 166 -23.60 4.40 4.33
N ASN A 167 -22.47 5.08 4.46
CA ASN A 167 -22.28 6.20 5.38
C ASN A 167 -22.40 7.58 4.70
N GLY A 168 -22.73 7.65 3.41
CA GLY A 168 -22.94 8.91 2.70
C GLY A 168 -21.65 9.75 2.49
N THR A 169 -20.50 9.08 2.34
CA THR A 169 -19.19 9.72 2.13
C THR A 169 -18.40 9.10 0.97
N MET A 170 -17.19 9.59 0.76
CA MET A 170 -16.27 9.10 -0.27
C MET A 170 -15.45 7.93 0.25
N ILE A 171 -15.02 7.05 -0.66
CA ILE A 171 -14.19 5.88 -0.36
C ILE A 171 -12.87 6.23 0.35
N SER A 172 -12.36 7.43 0.21
CA SER A 172 -11.16 7.93 0.92
C SER A 172 -11.25 7.72 2.44
N ALA A 173 -12.44 7.90 3.04
CA ALA A 173 -12.64 7.69 4.47
C ALA A 173 -12.50 6.21 4.87
N SER A 174 -13.11 5.30 4.11
CA SER A 174 -12.99 3.85 4.35
C SER A 174 -11.57 3.35 4.09
N LEU A 175 -10.88 3.88 3.07
CA LEU A 175 -9.48 3.55 2.79
C LEU A 175 -8.56 4.01 3.91
N LEU A 176 -8.78 5.21 4.47
CA LEU A 176 -8.03 5.70 5.63
C LEU A 176 -8.29 4.82 6.87
N GLY A 177 -9.54 4.40 7.09
CA GLY A 177 -9.90 3.47 8.15
C GLY A 177 -9.20 2.11 8.01
N ALA A 178 -9.16 1.58 6.79
CA ALA A 178 -8.45 0.34 6.50
C ALA A 178 -6.94 0.48 6.72
N LEU A 179 -6.35 1.62 6.35
CA LEU A 179 -4.93 1.93 6.62
C LEU A 179 -4.66 1.95 8.12
N ALA A 180 -5.44 2.69 8.89
CA ALA A 180 -5.29 2.77 10.35
C ALA A 180 -5.48 1.41 11.03
N GLY A 181 -6.52 0.66 10.66
CA GLY A 181 -6.82 -0.68 11.19
C GLY A 181 -5.81 -1.75 10.79
N SER A 182 -5.06 -1.53 9.71
CA SER A 182 -3.97 -2.41 9.30
C SER A 182 -2.80 -2.40 10.26
N GLY A 183 -2.58 -1.31 11.01
CA GLY A 183 -1.39 -1.12 11.82
C GLY A 183 -0.09 -0.98 11.01
N ALA A 184 -0.17 -0.68 9.73
CA ALA A 184 1.00 -0.51 8.86
C ALA A 184 1.74 0.81 9.09
N LEU A 185 1.10 1.78 9.74
CA LEU A 185 1.72 3.04 10.16
C LEU A 185 1.80 3.11 11.69
N PRO A 186 2.83 3.76 12.26
CA PRO A 186 3.06 3.82 13.70
C PRO A 186 2.20 4.88 14.40
N PHE A 187 0.99 5.13 13.92
CA PHE A 187 0.11 6.19 14.41
C PHE A 187 -1.13 5.62 15.09
N THR A 188 -1.64 6.35 16.10
CA THR A 188 -2.84 5.93 16.82
C THR A 188 -4.13 6.22 16.03
N CYS A 189 -5.21 5.50 16.32
CA CYS A 189 -6.50 5.70 15.68
C CYS A 189 -6.99 7.15 15.82
N GLU A 190 -6.78 7.75 17.00
CA GLU A 190 -7.18 9.12 17.32
C GLU A 190 -6.49 10.15 16.42
N SER A 191 -5.24 9.88 16.00
CA SER A 191 -4.52 10.76 15.07
C SER A 191 -5.18 10.81 13.69
N PHE A 192 -5.65 9.67 13.20
CA PHE A 192 -6.39 9.60 11.94
C PHE A 192 -7.76 10.27 12.04
N GLU A 193 -8.48 10.05 13.14
CA GLU A 193 -9.76 10.75 13.38
C GLU A 193 -9.58 12.27 13.46
N ALA A 194 -8.49 12.74 14.08
CA ALA A 194 -8.20 14.17 14.19
C ALA A 194 -7.98 14.80 12.81
N ALA A 195 -7.33 14.12 11.87
CA ALA A 195 -7.15 14.57 10.50
C ALA A 195 -8.50 14.71 9.76
N ILE A 196 -9.40 13.71 9.90
CA ILE A 196 -10.75 13.80 9.34
C ILE A 196 -11.52 14.99 9.94
N LYS A 197 -11.51 15.14 11.27
CA LYS A 197 -12.21 16.24 11.96
C LYS A 197 -11.72 17.60 11.51
N ALA A 198 -10.43 17.75 11.28
CA ALA A 198 -9.82 19.00 10.80
C ALA A 198 -10.23 19.35 9.36
N SER A 199 -10.64 18.38 8.54
CA SER A 199 -11.08 18.62 7.16
C SER A 199 -12.44 19.34 7.06
N GLY A 200 -13.23 19.38 8.12
CA GLY A 200 -14.43 20.20 8.26
C GLY A 200 -15.71 19.53 7.74
N ARG A 201 -16.27 20.02 6.62
CA ARG A 201 -17.59 19.61 6.16
C ARG A 201 -17.66 18.12 5.79
N GLY A 202 -18.66 17.38 6.31
CA GLY A 202 -18.82 15.93 6.06
C GLY A 202 -17.96 15.05 6.97
N ALA A 203 -17.33 15.59 8.02
CA ALA A 203 -16.48 14.87 8.93
C ALA A 203 -17.20 13.72 9.64
N ASP A 204 -18.45 13.90 10.06
CA ASP A 204 -19.21 12.87 10.80
C ASP A 204 -19.46 11.62 9.94
N ALA A 205 -19.90 11.79 8.69
CA ALA A 205 -20.07 10.72 7.73
C ALA A 205 -18.74 9.99 7.43
N SER A 206 -17.66 10.77 7.29
CA SER A 206 -16.32 10.24 7.04
C SER A 206 -15.78 9.48 8.25
N LEU A 207 -16.03 9.95 9.48
CA LEU A 207 -15.66 9.25 10.71
C LEU A 207 -16.41 7.94 10.88
N ALA A 208 -17.73 7.90 10.54
CA ALA A 208 -18.51 6.68 10.59
C ALA A 208 -17.97 5.62 9.61
N ALA A 209 -17.67 6.00 8.37
CA ALA A 209 -17.08 5.11 7.38
C ALA A 209 -15.65 4.67 7.76
N PHE A 210 -14.85 5.60 8.30
CA PHE A 210 -13.51 5.32 8.83
C PHE A 210 -13.57 4.26 9.94
N GLY A 211 -14.43 4.44 10.96
CA GLY A 211 -14.56 3.51 12.09
C GLY A 211 -14.96 2.11 11.64
N ALA A 212 -15.99 2.01 10.77
CA ALA A 212 -16.43 0.73 10.23
C ALA A 212 -15.34 -0.01 9.45
N ALA A 213 -14.55 0.71 8.65
CA ALA A 213 -13.44 0.13 7.89
C ALA A 213 -12.23 -0.22 8.79
N TYR A 214 -11.96 0.60 9.81
CA TYR A 214 -10.93 0.36 10.81
C TYR A 214 -11.15 -0.96 11.55
N ASP A 215 -12.34 -1.16 12.10
CA ASP A 215 -12.69 -2.38 12.84
C ASP A 215 -12.57 -3.62 11.97
N ARG A 216 -13.01 -3.52 10.71
CA ARG A 216 -12.93 -4.62 9.75
C ARG A 216 -11.49 -4.98 9.40
N ALA A 217 -10.64 -3.99 9.11
CA ALA A 217 -9.23 -4.22 8.79
C ALA A 217 -8.45 -4.76 9.99
N ARG A 218 -8.71 -4.25 11.18
CA ARG A 218 -8.10 -4.73 12.43
C ARG A 218 -8.45 -6.19 12.73
N GLY A 219 -9.70 -6.59 12.47
CA GLY A 219 -10.13 -7.98 12.62
C GLY A 219 -9.44 -8.94 11.64
N MET A 220 -9.08 -8.48 10.44
CA MET A 220 -8.31 -9.25 9.45
C MET A 220 -6.84 -9.35 9.85
N ALA A 221 -6.21 -8.25 10.22
CA ALA A 221 -4.81 -8.19 10.66
C ALA A 221 -4.55 -9.09 11.89
N SER A 222 -5.50 -9.15 12.83
CA SER A 222 -5.39 -10.00 14.02
C SER A 222 -5.47 -11.50 13.70
N LYS A 223 -6.23 -11.90 12.69
CA LYS A 223 -6.32 -13.31 12.25
C LYS A 223 -5.03 -13.79 11.59
N GLU A 224 -4.38 -12.94 10.79
CA GLU A 224 -3.10 -13.25 10.16
C GLU A 224 -1.97 -13.39 11.18
N ALA A 225 -1.92 -12.52 12.19
CA ALA A 225 -0.93 -12.61 13.27
C ALA A 225 -0.99 -13.92 14.04
N VAL A 226 -2.16 -14.55 14.16
CA VAL A 226 -2.35 -15.86 14.80
C VAL A 226 -1.91 -17.01 13.90
N SER A 227 -1.92 -16.83 12.58
CA SER A 227 -1.62 -17.88 11.59
C SER A 227 -0.16 -17.94 11.14
N ILE A 228 0.67 -16.95 11.47
CA ILE A 228 2.10 -16.94 11.13
C ILE A 228 2.85 -17.74 12.21
N PRO A 229 3.40 -18.95 11.92
CA PRO A 229 4.27 -19.62 12.86
C PRO A 229 5.52 -18.75 13.11
N PRO A 230 6.10 -18.77 14.34
CA PRO A 230 7.27 -17.95 14.64
C PRO A 230 8.40 -18.28 13.65
N HIS A 231 8.96 -17.21 13.08
CA HIS A 231 10.04 -17.31 12.10
C HIS A 231 11.23 -18.06 12.72
N PRO A 232 11.82 -19.08 12.07
CA PRO A 232 12.91 -19.88 12.64
C PRO A 232 14.20 -19.11 12.97
N ALA A 233 14.26 -17.82 12.66
CA ALA A 233 15.39 -16.93 12.97
C ALA A 233 15.50 -16.51 14.46
N SER A 234 14.54 -16.84 15.31
CA SER A 234 14.61 -16.57 16.76
C SER A 234 15.18 -17.74 17.61
N ALA A 235 15.67 -18.80 16.98
CA ALA A 235 16.41 -19.86 17.67
C ALA A 235 17.87 -19.42 17.86
N PRO A 236 18.49 -19.65 19.04
CA PRO A 236 19.90 -19.34 19.23
C PRO A 236 20.77 -20.13 18.25
N LEU A 237 21.75 -19.45 17.67
CA LEU A 237 22.74 -19.99 16.74
C LEU A 237 23.49 -21.17 17.36
N GLY A 238 23.12 -22.39 17.02
CA GLY A 238 23.76 -23.56 17.58
C GLY A 238 23.34 -24.89 16.98
N HIS A 239 23.17 -25.01 15.64
CA HIS A 239 23.32 -26.28 14.92
C HIS A 239 23.32 -26.03 13.40
N PRO A 240 24.19 -26.71 12.61
CA PRO A 240 24.20 -26.59 11.15
C PRO A 240 22.92 -27.24 10.57
N LEU A 241 22.24 -26.52 9.70
CA LEU A 241 21.08 -26.99 8.97
C LEU A 241 21.47 -28.13 8.01
N PRO A 242 20.67 -29.19 7.89
CA PRO A 242 20.88 -30.21 6.86
C PRO A 242 20.68 -29.61 5.46
N ALA A 243 21.60 -29.93 4.57
CA ALA A 243 21.55 -29.51 3.16
C ALA A 243 20.38 -30.19 2.45
N GLY A 244 19.42 -29.41 1.97
CA GLY A 244 18.42 -29.89 1.05
C GLY A 244 16.99 -29.47 1.36
N GLU A 245 16.66 -28.21 1.14
CA GLU A 245 15.36 -27.76 0.65
C GLU A 245 15.41 -26.23 0.47
N ARG A 246 15.82 -25.80 -0.72
CA ARG A 246 15.64 -24.41 -1.12
C ARG A 246 14.16 -24.24 -1.49
N ARG A 247 13.34 -23.70 -0.60
CA ARG A 247 12.09 -23.07 -1.00
C ARG A 247 12.46 -21.85 -1.82
N THR A 248 12.31 -21.95 -3.12
CA THR A 248 12.42 -20.81 -4.04
C THR A 248 11.34 -19.81 -3.65
N ALA A 249 11.74 -18.68 -3.10
CA ALA A 249 10.84 -17.53 -2.95
C ALA A 249 10.31 -17.20 -4.35
N ARG A 250 8.99 -17.24 -4.55
CA ARG A 250 8.34 -16.80 -5.79
C ARG A 250 8.64 -15.31 -5.95
N SER A 251 9.34 -14.96 -7.01
CA SER A 251 9.67 -13.56 -7.27
C SER A 251 8.42 -12.78 -7.68
N ALA A 252 8.42 -11.47 -7.45
CA ALA A 252 7.33 -10.59 -7.89
C ALA A 252 7.05 -10.71 -9.41
N ARG A 253 8.04 -11.17 -10.20
CA ARG A 253 7.90 -11.45 -11.63
C ARG A 253 7.01 -12.66 -11.90
N ASP A 254 7.06 -13.71 -11.07
CA ASP A 254 6.23 -14.89 -11.23
C ASP A 254 4.77 -14.57 -10.88
N SER A 255 4.53 -13.69 -9.92
CA SER A 255 3.18 -13.22 -9.55
C SER A 255 2.55 -12.35 -10.65
N ALA A 256 3.34 -11.56 -11.38
CA ALA A 256 2.85 -10.81 -12.55
C ALA A 256 2.46 -11.73 -13.71
N ALA A 257 3.12 -12.88 -13.87
CA ALA A 257 2.81 -13.86 -14.92
C ALA A 257 1.43 -14.52 -14.76
N ILE A 258 0.87 -14.55 -13.54
CA ILE A 258 -0.47 -15.07 -13.26
C ILE A 258 -1.56 -14.16 -13.84
N LEU A 259 -1.30 -12.86 -13.94
CA LEU A 259 -2.26 -11.87 -14.45
C LEU A 259 -2.29 -11.78 -15.99
N LEU A 260 -1.27 -12.29 -16.68
CA LEU A 260 -1.13 -12.23 -18.14
C LEU A 260 -1.62 -13.49 -18.87
N ARG A 261 -2.07 -14.50 -18.17
CA ARG A 261 -2.68 -15.72 -18.68
C ARG A 261 -4.15 -15.80 -18.27
#